data_6d19edf8303a57e81cb86661b2a4deb1
#
_entry.id   6d19edf8303a57e81cb86661b2a4deb1
#
_cell.length_a   1.000
_cell.length_b   1.000
_cell.length_c   1.000
_cell.angle_alpha   90.00
_cell.angle_beta   90.00
_cell.angle_gamma   90.00
#
_symmetry.space_group_name_H-M   'P 1'
#
loop_
_entity.id
_entity.type
_entity.pdbx_description
1 polymer ?
#
loop_
_entity_poly.entity_id
_entity_poly.type
_entity_poly.pdbx_seq_one_letter_code
_entity_poly.pdbx_strand_id
1 'polypeptide(L)'
;MDVKLGAGRATGMFYHAAAGTALPSYPSETLDAAWTHVGDVSDTGITLALDKSSENLRNWANVIKRVILTDHSETIQAPIMDTTEESLKAVVGAANVTATAASGSHGKKVTVNLSAGSLPEEEAFLWIMKDGDDLIAIGCTNGQVSAVDNVTFAPGSAINWTPTITAMGDNGFQLIMEEAAS
;
A
#
# COMPACT_ATOMS: atom_id res chain seq x y z
N MET A 1 19.76 -13.41 -16.97
CA MET A 1 18.40 -12.79 -16.87
C MET A 1 17.88 -13.17 -15.50
N ASP A 2 17.75 -12.20 -14.64
CA ASP A 2 17.36 -12.43 -13.25
C ASP A 2 15.87 -12.13 -13.10
N VAL A 3 15.05 -13.18 -12.97
CA VAL A 3 13.59 -13.08 -12.79
C VAL A 3 13.34 -13.09 -11.31
N LYS A 4 12.82 -11.98 -10.76
CA LYS A 4 12.46 -11.86 -9.34
C LYS A 4 11.01 -12.25 -9.11
N LEU A 5 10.76 -12.95 -8.01
CA LEU A 5 9.43 -13.33 -7.53
C LEU A 5 9.06 -12.47 -6.33
N GLY A 6 7.85 -11.94 -6.32
CA GLY A 6 7.31 -11.21 -5.17
C GLY A 6 6.54 -12.15 -4.25
N ALA A 7 7.23 -12.94 -3.44
CA ALA A 7 6.58 -13.76 -2.43
C ALA A 7 6.46 -13.00 -1.10
N GLY A 8 5.34 -13.19 -0.39
CA GLY A 8 5.15 -12.62 0.94
C GLY A 8 6.17 -13.16 1.95
N ARG A 9 6.62 -12.32 2.88
CA ARG A 9 7.36 -12.78 4.06
C ARG A 9 6.41 -13.54 4.99
N ALA A 10 6.96 -14.54 5.68
CA ALA A 10 6.20 -15.33 6.67
C ALA A 10 5.69 -14.49 7.86
N THR A 11 6.27 -13.31 8.09
CA THR A 11 5.84 -12.39 9.14
C THR A 11 6.01 -10.95 8.65
N GLY A 12 4.90 -10.22 8.61
CA GLY A 12 4.88 -8.78 8.39
C GLY A 12 5.24 -8.40 6.95
N MET A 13 4.23 -8.25 6.13
CA MET A 13 4.38 -7.90 4.71
C MET A 13 3.96 -6.47 4.42
N PHE A 14 2.94 -5.98 5.10
CA PHE A 14 2.38 -4.66 4.88
C PHE A 14 2.41 -3.83 6.16
N TYR A 15 2.93 -2.61 6.05
CA TYR A 15 3.06 -1.65 7.14
C TYR A 15 2.52 -0.29 6.72
N HIS A 16 2.03 0.47 7.70
CA HIS A 16 1.72 1.88 7.54
C HIS A 16 2.35 2.70 8.68
N ALA A 17 2.51 3.98 8.45
CA ALA A 17 3.03 4.95 9.43
C ALA A 17 2.48 6.34 9.14
N ALA A 18 2.73 7.29 10.04
CA ALA A 18 2.40 8.69 9.79
C ALA A 18 3.06 9.21 8.51
N ALA A 19 2.36 10.08 7.77
CA ALA A 19 2.89 10.70 6.57
C ALA A 19 4.27 11.34 6.80
N GLY A 20 5.17 11.17 5.83
CA GLY A 20 6.54 11.65 5.92
C GLY A 20 7.51 10.72 6.66
N THR A 21 7.04 9.57 7.19
CA THR A 21 7.94 8.57 7.77
C THR A 21 8.90 8.04 6.70
N ALA A 22 10.21 8.05 7.00
CA ALA A 22 11.22 7.62 6.06
C ALA A 22 11.12 6.11 5.79
N LEU A 23 11.30 5.71 4.53
CA LEU A 23 11.42 4.32 4.13
C LEU A 23 12.75 3.74 4.67
N PRO A 24 12.85 2.44 4.95
CA PRO A 24 14.10 1.81 5.34
C PRO A 24 15.12 1.91 4.21
N SER A 25 16.41 2.08 4.54
CA SER A 25 17.48 2.09 3.54
C SER A 25 17.70 0.71 2.93
N TYR A 26 17.47 -0.34 3.73
CA TYR A 26 17.51 -1.74 3.29
C TYR A 26 16.27 -2.49 3.76
N PRO A 27 15.68 -3.36 2.91
CA PRO A 27 14.52 -4.19 3.29
C PRO A 27 14.78 -5.13 4.48
N SER A 28 16.03 -5.48 4.77
CA SER A 28 16.45 -6.33 5.89
C SER A 28 16.53 -5.60 7.22
N GLU A 29 16.56 -4.27 7.22
CA GLU A 29 16.67 -3.47 8.45
C GLU A 29 15.48 -3.69 9.38
N THR A 30 15.74 -3.55 10.68
CA THR A 30 14.66 -3.45 11.66
C THR A 30 13.92 -2.15 11.43
N LEU A 31 12.64 -2.25 11.14
CA LEU A 31 11.80 -1.07 10.92
C LEU A 31 11.75 -0.19 12.19
N ASP A 32 11.72 1.12 11.97
CA ASP A 32 11.46 2.08 13.04
C ASP A 32 10.15 1.78 13.76
N ALA A 33 10.06 2.09 15.04
CA ALA A 33 8.88 1.88 15.87
C ALA A 33 7.63 2.65 15.38
N ALA A 34 7.81 3.64 14.50
CA ALA A 34 6.72 4.35 13.85
C ALA A 34 5.93 3.47 12.86
N TRP A 35 6.54 2.41 12.31
CA TRP A 35 5.89 1.50 11.39
C TRP A 35 5.01 0.50 12.14
N THR A 36 3.73 0.52 11.83
CA THR A 36 2.73 -0.41 12.38
C THR A 36 2.39 -1.47 11.35
N HIS A 37 2.44 -2.74 11.74
CA HIS A 37 2.04 -3.85 10.90
C HIS A 37 0.53 -3.82 10.66
N VAL A 38 0.11 -3.88 9.39
CA VAL A 38 -1.29 -3.82 8.99
C VAL A 38 -1.92 -5.21 8.97
N GLY A 39 -1.21 -6.18 8.40
CA GLY A 39 -1.69 -7.54 8.22
C GLY A 39 -1.09 -8.22 7.00
N ASP A 40 -1.61 -9.41 6.70
CA ASP A 40 -1.17 -10.21 5.57
C ASP A 40 -1.91 -9.82 4.28
N VAL A 41 -1.17 -9.77 3.19
CA VAL A 41 -1.71 -9.58 1.83
C VAL A 41 -2.13 -10.94 1.27
N SER A 42 -3.22 -10.99 0.52
CA SER A 42 -3.70 -12.24 -0.07
C SER A 42 -2.70 -12.82 -1.09
N ASP A 43 -2.89 -14.06 -1.46
CA ASP A 43 -2.08 -14.81 -2.44
C ASP A 43 -2.08 -14.19 -3.86
N THR A 44 -2.99 -13.28 -4.14
CA THR A 44 -2.99 -12.50 -5.37
C THR A 44 -1.89 -11.43 -5.41
N GLY A 45 -1.28 -11.14 -4.25
CA GLY A 45 -0.19 -10.17 -4.13
C GLY A 45 -0.63 -8.71 -4.26
N ILE A 46 0.34 -7.83 -4.49
CA ILE A 46 0.10 -6.40 -4.72
C ILE A 46 0.24 -6.07 -6.20
N THR A 47 -0.52 -5.08 -6.67
CA THR A 47 -0.46 -4.61 -8.06
C THR A 47 -0.07 -3.15 -8.08
N LEU A 48 1.07 -2.84 -8.71
CA LEU A 48 1.52 -1.47 -8.97
C LEU A 48 1.06 -1.04 -10.37
N ALA A 49 0.37 0.07 -10.48
CA ALA A 49 0.05 0.73 -11.72
C ALA A 49 0.82 2.05 -11.84
N LEU A 50 1.46 2.26 -12.99
CA LEU A 50 2.23 3.44 -13.34
C LEU A 50 1.59 4.06 -14.58
N ASP A 51 0.68 4.99 -14.37
CA ASP A 51 -0.05 5.64 -15.46
C ASP A 51 0.65 6.91 -15.89
N LYS A 52 0.90 7.05 -17.19
CA LYS A 52 1.54 8.22 -17.78
C LYS A 52 0.80 8.66 -19.03
N SER A 53 0.41 9.92 -19.06
CA SER A 53 -0.15 10.58 -20.23
C SER A 53 0.87 11.50 -20.87
N SER A 54 0.92 11.51 -22.19
CA SER A 54 1.87 12.36 -22.93
C SER A 54 1.22 12.99 -24.16
N GLU A 55 1.72 14.16 -24.52
CA GLU A 55 1.32 14.89 -25.73
C GLU A 55 2.52 15.06 -26.65
N ASN A 56 2.24 14.94 -27.96
CA ASN A 56 3.24 15.09 -29.01
C ASN A 56 3.26 16.50 -29.57
N LEU A 57 4.34 17.23 -29.34
CA LEU A 57 4.59 18.50 -30.03
C LEU A 57 5.07 18.22 -31.48
N ARG A 58 4.32 18.70 -32.45
CA ARG A 58 4.62 18.50 -33.87
C ARG A 58 4.99 19.82 -34.54
N ASN A 59 5.81 19.75 -35.60
CA ASN A 59 6.08 20.90 -36.46
C ASN A 59 5.00 21.03 -37.54
N TRP A 60 5.10 22.07 -38.35
CA TRP A 60 4.16 22.34 -39.49
C TRP A 60 4.06 21.19 -40.50
N ALA A 61 5.10 20.38 -40.67
CA ALA A 61 5.13 19.20 -41.53
C ALA A 61 4.58 17.95 -40.80
N ASN A 62 3.89 18.10 -39.67
CA ASN A 62 3.31 17.04 -38.84
C ASN A 62 4.33 16.00 -38.30
N VAL A 63 5.60 16.39 -38.21
CA VAL A 63 6.67 15.55 -37.62
C VAL A 63 6.75 15.80 -36.14
N ILE A 64 6.74 14.72 -35.32
CA ILE A 64 6.92 14.81 -33.85
C ILE A 64 8.30 15.36 -33.57
N LYS A 65 8.37 16.48 -32.84
CA LYS A 65 9.61 17.11 -32.40
C LYS A 65 9.91 16.88 -30.94
N ARG A 66 8.88 16.68 -30.12
CA ARG A 66 9.02 16.43 -28.68
C ARG A 66 7.80 15.67 -28.16
N VAL A 67 8.03 14.80 -27.21
CA VAL A 67 6.99 14.21 -26.36
C VAL A 67 7.02 14.90 -25.03
N ILE A 68 5.89 15.39 -24.56
CA ILE A 68 5.72 16.13 -23.30
C ILE A 68 4.86 15.28 -22.39
N LEU A 69 5.35 14.96 -21.19
CA LEU A 69 4.54 14.31 -20.15
C LEU A 69 3.51 15.33 -19.66
N THR A 70 2.23 14.97 -19.72
CA THR A 70 1.11 15.85 -19.33
C THR A 70 0.52 15.46 -17.99
N ASP A 71 0.60 14.16 -17.64
CA ASP A 71 0.10 13.64 -16.38
C ASP A 71 0.81 12.34 -16.02
N HIS A 72 0.95 12.06 -14.73
CA HIS A 72 1.37 10.76 -14.22
C HIS A 72 0.69 10.48 -12.89
N SER A 73 0.35 9.24 -12.66
CA SER A 73 -0.13 8.76 -11.37
C SER A 73 0.45 7.38 -11.06
N GLU A 74 0.65 7.14 -9.80
CA GLU A 74 1.18 5.88 -9.31
C GLU A 74 0.23 5.35 -8.25
N THR A 75 -0.24 4.12 -8.42
CA THR A 75 -1.17 3.49 -7.49
C THR A 75 -0.73 2.08 -7.15
N ILE A 76 -0.97 1.66 -5.91
CA ILE A 76 -0.84 0.28 -5.49
C ILE A 76 -2.18 -0.22 -4.99
N GLN A 77 -2.60 -1.38 -5.48
CA GLN A 77 -3.68 -2.17 -4.91
C GLN A 77 -3.10 -3.32 -4.09
N ALA A 78 -3.58 -3.48 -2.87
CA ALA A 78 -3.11 -4.50 -1.94
C ALA A 78 -4.29 -5.15 -1.21
N PRO A 79 -4.73 -6.36 -1.60
CA PRO A 79 -5.81 -7.07 -0.93
C PRO A 79 -5.33 -7.61 0.43
N ILE A 80 -5.86 -7.05 1.51
CA ILE A 80 -5.54 -7.39 2.90
C ILE A 80 -6.54 -8.44 3.39
N MET A 81 -6.03 -9.57 3.90
CA MET A 81 -6.87 -10.66 4.43
C MET A 81 -7.26 -10.45 5.89
N ASP A 82 -6.48 -9.70 6.64
CA ASP A 82 -6.72 -9.48 8.05
C ASP A 82 -7.79 -8.40 8.27
N THR A 83 -8.79 -8.75 9.06
CA THR A 83 -9.81 -7.79 9.53
C THR A 83 -9.53 -7.45 10.99
N THR A 84 -8.51 -6.64 11.21
CA THR A 84 -8.07 -6.17 12.54
C THR A 84 -8.35 -4.67 12.70
N GLU A 85 -8.16 -4.15 13.90
CA GLU A 85 -8.27 -2.71 14.13
C GLU A 85 -7.27 -1.93 13.26
N GLU A 86 -6.02 -2.40 13.16
CA GLU A 86 -4.96 -1.71 12.41
C GLU A 86 -5.18 -1.81 10.90
N SER A 87 -5.61 -2.98 10.37
CA SER A 87 -5.94 -3.10 8.95
C SER A 87 -7.11 -2.19 8.56
N LEU A 88 -8.13 -2.09 9.41
CA LEU A 88 -9.26 -1.19 9.17
C LEU A 88 -8.85 0.27 9.25
N LYS A 89 -7.96 0.66 10.18
CA LYS A 89 -7.40 2.02 10.23
C LYS A 89 -6.65 2.38 8.95
N ALA A 90 -5.81 1.47 8.45
CA ALA A 90 -5.05 1.68 7.22
C ALA A 90 -5.97 1.79 5.98
N VAL A 91 -7.12 1.10 5.97
CA VAL A 91 -8.05 1.08 4.81
C VAL A 91 -9.01 2.26 4.81
N VAL A 92 -9.65 2.54 5.97
CA VAL A 92 -10.72 3.56 6.05
C VAL A 92 -10.31 4.82 6.81
N GLY A 93 -9.08 4.85 7.29
CA GLY A 93 -8.54 5.95 8.09
C GLY A 93 -8.81 5.80 9.59
N ALA A 94 -7.82 6.16 10.40
CA ALA A 94 -7.88 6.01 11.85
C ALA A 94 -9.06 6.76 12.51
N ALA A 95 -9.44 7.92 11.97
CA ALA A 95 -10.56 8.72 12.48
C ALA A 95 -11.92 8.01 12.37
N ASN A 96 -12.05 7.03 11.47
CA ASN A 96 -13.29 6.28 11.22
C ASN A 96 -13.37 4.96 12.00
N VAL A 97 -12.34 4.59 12.76
CA VAL A 97 -12.26 3.35 13.52
C VAL A 97 -12.26 3.65 15.02
N THR A 98 -13.20 3.08 15.75
CA THR A 98 -13.29 3.22 17.20
C THR A 98 -13.21 1.85 17.86
N ALA A 99 -12.23 1.64 18.74
CA ALA A 99 -12.10 0.43 19.51
C ALA A 99 -12.59 0.65 20.96
N THR A 100 -13.39 -0.28 21.46
CA THR A 100 -13.82 -0.32 22.85
C THR A 100 -13.23 -1.57 23.50
N ALA A 101 -12.54 -1.38 24.63
CA ALA A 101 -11.95 -2.49 25.36
C ALA A 101 -13.00 -3.51 25.84
N ALA A 102 -12.55 -4.76 26.03
CA ALA A 102 -13.39 -5.80 26.62
C ALA A 102 -13.88 -5.39 28.02
N SER A 103 -15.16 -5.67 28.32
CA SER A 103 -15.80 -5.32 29.58
C SER A 103 -16.86 -6.33 29.96
N GLY A 104 -16.77 -6.86 31.16
CA GLY A 104 -17.74 -7.84 31.67
C GLY A 104 -17.78 -9.11 30.82
N SER A 105 -18.96 -9.42 30.23
CA SER A 105 -19.18 -10.58 29.35
C SER A 105 -18.92 -10.32 27.87
N HIS A 106 -18.49 -9.11 27.51
CA HIS A 106 -18.26 -8.69 26.13
C HIS A 106 -16.76 -8.58 25.83
N GLY A 107 -16.33 -9.12 24.68
CA GLY A 107 -14.98 -8.96 24.15
C GLY A 107 -14.71 -7.54 23.64
N LYS A 108 -13.48 -7.28 23.17
CA LYS A 108 -13.11 -6.03 22.48
C LYS A 108 -14.03 -5.81 21.29
N LYS A 109 -14.58 -4.61 21.18
CA LYS A 109 -15.43 -4.17 20.07
C LYS A 109 -14.69 -3.17 19.20
N VAL A 110 -14.67 -3.40 17.90
CA VAL A 110 -14.21 -2.43 16.90
C VAL A 110 -15.43 -1.99 16.09
N THR A 111 -15.61 -0.67 15.99
CA THR A 111 -16.69 -0.07 15.21
C THR A 111 -16.07 0.79 14.12
N VAL A 112 -16.50 0.60 12.88
CA VAL A 112 -16.01 1.31 11.71
C VAL A 112 -17.14 2.13 11.10
N ASN A 113 -16.89 3.40 10.86
CA ASN A 113 -17.80 4.26 10.11
C ASN A 113 -17.47 4.16 8.61
N LEU A 114 -18.27 3.39 7.87
CA LEU A 114 -18.10 3.20 6.43
C LEU A 114 -18.75 4.33 5.59
N SER A 115 -19.46 5.25 6.23
CA SER A 115 -20.14 6.37 5.56
C SER A 115 -19.35 7.68 5.61
N ALA A 116 -18.03 7.60 5.83
CA ALA A 116 -17.19 8.80 5.84
C ALA A 116 -17.25 9.51 4.47
N GLY A 117 -17.62 10.77 4.49
CA GLY A 117 -17.72 11.59 3.27
C GLY A 117 -16.39 12.19 2.80
N SER A 118 -15.25 11.77 3.38
CA SER A 118 -13.92 12.23 3.05
C SER A 118 -12.97 11.04 2.88
N LEU A 119 -11.94 11.22 2.08
CA LEU A 119 -10.84 10.24 2.00
C LEU A 119 -10.09 10.18 3.34
N PRO A 120 -9.45 9.04 3.67
CA PRO A 120 -8.51 8.93 4.77
C PRO A 120 -7.40 9.99 4.68
N GLU A 121 -6.76 10.28 5.81
CA GLU A 121 -5.56 11.13 5.83
C GLU A 121 -4.41 10.47 5.07
N GLU A 122 -3.42 11.28 4.68
CA GLU A 122 -2.19 10.78 4.07
C GLU A 122 -1.37 10.00 5.11
N GLU A 123 -0.82 8.88 4.68
CA GLU A 123 0.05 8.02 5.48
C GLU A 123 1.25 7.55 4.65
N ALA A 124 2.28 7.07 5.31
CA ALA A 124 3.36 6.32 4.68
C ALA A 124 2.98 4.84 4.60
N PHE A 125 3.28 4.20 3.48
CA PHE A 125 2.97 2.79 3.23
C PHE A 125 4.21 2.05 2.78
N LEU A 126 4.35 0.80 3.24
CA LEU A 126 5.51 -0.05 2.95
C LEU A 126 5.08 -1.52 2.84
N TRP A 127 5.50 -2.17 1.77
CA TRP A 127 5.38 -3.61 1.57
C TRP A 127 6.78 -4.22 1.46
N ILE A 128 7.02 -5.32 2.14
CA ILE A 128 8.28 -6.07 2.11
C ILE A 128 8.00 -7.48 1.61
N MET A 129 8.66 -7.85 0.53
CA MET A 129 8.55 -9.13 -0.16
C MET A 129 9.88 -9.87 -0.09
N LYS A 130 9.85 -11.18 -0.37
CA LYS A 130 11.03 -12.04 -0.38
C LYS A 130 11.07 -12.87 -1.67
N ASP A 131 12.28 -13.03 -2.24
CA ASP A 131 12.56 -13.95 -3.32
C ASP A 131 13.82 -14.76 -2.97
N GLY A 132 13.64 -16.01 -2.52
CA GLY A 132 14.75 -16.77 -1.95
C GLY A 132 15.35 -16.08 -0.72
N ASP A 133 16.57 -15.61 -0.80
CA ASP A 133 17.24 -14.83 0.25
C ASP A 133 17.27 -13.32 -0.05
N ASP A 134 16.87 -12.93 -1.27
CA ASP A 134 16.74 -11.53 -1.66
C ASP A 134 15.48 -10.91 -1.05
N LEU A 135 15.57 -9.64 -0.73
CA LEU A 135 14.46 -8.85 -0.20
C LEU A 135 14.10 -7.71 -1.14
N ILE A 136 12.81 -7.46 -1.27
CA ILE A 136 12.28 -6.39 -2.09
C ILE A 136 11.30 -5.59 -1.23
N ALA A 137 11.51 -4.30 -1.13
CA ALA A 137 10.57 -3.38 -0.51
C ALA A 137 10.01 -2.41 -1.54
N ILE A 138 8.72 -2.12 -1.45
CA ILE A 138 8.10 -1.04 -2.19
C ILE A 138 7.28 -0.19 -1.22
N GLY A 139 7.38 1.12 -1.33
CA GLY A 139 6.65 2.02 -0.44
C GLY A 139 6.67 3.46 -0.87
N CYS A 140 5.90 4.27 -0.19
CA CYS A 140 5.89 5.71 -0.33
C CYS A 140 5.87 6.37 1.04
N THR A 141 6.47 7.55 1.14
CA THR A 141 6.46 8.35 2.37
C THR A 141 5.14 9.08 2.57
N ASN A 142 4.45 9.37 1.46
CA ASN A 142 3.13 9.99 1.46
C ASN A 142 2.26 9.29 0.43
N GLY A 143 1.21 8.64 0.90
CA GLY A 143 0.19 8.01 0.09
C GLY A 143 -1.18 8.24 0.68
N GLN A 144 -2.21 8.13 -0.12
CA GLN A 144 -3.58 8.27 0.32
C GLN A 144 -4.42 7.14 -0.25
N VAL A 145 -5.25 6.52 0.57
CA VAL A 145 -6.26 5.56 0.09
C VAL A 145 -7.30 6.33 -0.70
N SER A 146 -7.29 6.14 -2.02
CA SER A 146 -8.18 6.84 -2.95
C SER A 146 -9.45 6.06 -3.27
N ALA A 147 -9.42 4.73 -3.13
CA ALA A 147 -10.57 3.86 -3.32
C ALA A 147 -10.41 2.58 -2.50
N VAL A 148 -11.51 1.89 -2.28
CA VAL A 148 -11.55 0.53 -1.73
C VAL A 148 -12.49 -0.29 -2.59
N ASP A 149 -12.03 -1.45 -3.05
CA ASP A 149 -12.87 -2.35 -3.87
C ASP A 149 -14.01 -2.95 -3.05
N ASN A 150 -14.94 -3.60 -3.76
CA ASN A 150 -16.07 -4.27 -3.13
C ASN A 150 -15.60 -5.37 -2.17
N VAL A 151 -16.05 -5.30 -0.93
CA VAL A 151 -15.77 -6.30 0.10
C VAL A 151 -16.89 -7.35 0.10
N THR A 152 -16.52 -8.62 -0.04
CA THR A 152 -17.48 -9.74 -0.04
C THR A 152 -17.46 -10.47 1.30
N PHE A 153 -18.62 -10.63 1.89
CA PHE A 153 -18.84 -11.42 3.10
C PHE A 153 -19.56 -12.72 2.71
N ALA A 154 -18.82 -13.83 2.59
CA ALA A 154 -19.37 -15.11 2.18
C ALA A 154 -18.79 -16.25 3.02
N PRO A 155 -19.58 -17.32 3.30
CA PRO A 155 -19.05 -18.51 3.96
C PRO A 155 -17.95 -19.17 3.11
N GLY A 156 -16.82 -19.50 3.74
CA GLY A 156 -15.72 -20.23 3.09
C GLY A 156 -14.75 -19.39 2.28
N SER A 157 -14.89 -18.06 2.29
CA SER A 157 -13.90 -17.14 1.73
C SER A 157 -13.40 -16.14 2.78
N ALA A 158 -12.14 -15.73 2.67
CA ALA A 158 -11.62 -14.66 3.50
C ALA A 158 -12.31 -13.33 3.14
N ILE A 159 -12.50 -12.47 4.14
CA ILE A 159 -12.90 -11.09 3.92
C ILE A 159 -11.65 -10.34 3.49
N ASN A 160 -11.61 -9.90 2.24
CA ASN A 160 -10.49 -9.13 1.71
C ASN A 160 -10.86 -7.65 1.61
N TRP A 161 -9.98 -6.81 2.14
CA TRP A 161 -10.04 -5.36 2.01
C TRP A 161 -8.99 -4.95 0.99
N THR A 162 -9.41 -4.43 -0.15
CA THR A 162 -8.50 -4.06 -1.25
C THR A 162 -8.47 -2.54 -1.44
N PRO A 163 -7.66 -1.82 -0.65
CA PRO A 163 -7.44 -0.41 -0.88
C PRO A 163 -6.63 -0.17 -2.14
N THR A 164 -6.95 0.90 -2.84
CA THR A 164 -6.11 1.53 -3.85
C THR A 164 -5.43 2.73 -3.20
N ILE A 165 -4.12 2.67 -3.09
CA ILE A 165 -3.30 3.71 -2.50
C ILE A 165 -2.63 4.48 -3.63
N THR A 166 -2.85 5.78 -3.67
CA THR A 166 -2.23 6.70 -4.62
C THR A 166 -1.06 7.39 -3.95
N ALA A 167 0.11 7.37 -4.58
CA ALA A 167 1.26 8.12 -4.09
C ALA A 167 1.02 9.63 -4.23
N MET A 168 1.40 10.38 -3.20
CA MET A 168 1.23 11.82 -3.12
C MET A 168 2.59 12.52 -3.12
N GLY A 169 2.64 13.73 -3.68
CA GLY A 169 3.88 14.53 -3.74
C GLY A 169 4.86 14.06 -4.82
N ASP A 170 6.10 14.55 -4.73
CA ASP A 170 7.10 14.41 -5.80
C ASP A 170 7.89 13.09 -5.75
N ASN A 171 7.82 12.34 -4.64
CA ASN A 171 8.68 11.17 -4.42
C ASN A 171 8.08 9.85 -4.96
N GLY A 172 6.77 9.79 -5.17
CA GLY A 172 6.09 8.59 -5.68
C GLY A 172 6.33 7.34 -4.85
N PHE A 173 6.11 6.16 -5.46
CA PHE A 173 6.53 4.89 -4.91
C PHE A 173 8.00 4.62 -5.21
N GLN A 174 8.73 4.13 -4.21
CA GLN A 174 10.12 3.72 -4.33
C GLN A 174 10.23 2.20 -4.20
N LEU A 175 10.95 1.59 -5.12
CA LEU A 175 11.31 0.17 -5.08
C LEU A 175 12.76 0.04 -4.59
N ILE A 176 12.96 -0.71 -3.51
CA ILE A 176 14.26 -0.97 -2.90
C ILE A 176 14.50 -2.48 -2.96
N MET A 177 15.60 -2.88 -3.55
CA MET A 177 15.99 -4.29 -3.66
C MET A 177 17.30 -4.51 -2.92
N GLU A 178 17.36 -5.60 -2.17
CA GLU A 178 18.54 -6.04 -1.45
C GLU A 178 18.83 -7.50 -1.83
N GLU A 179 19.99 -7.73 -2.44
CA GLU A 179 20.44 -9.08 -2.77
C GLU A 179 21.07 -9.74 -1.55
N ALA A 180 20.97 -11.05 -1.46
CA ALA A 180 21.60 -11.81 -0.39
C ALA A 180 23.10 -11.54 -0.33
N ALA A 181 23.62 -11.36 0.86
CA ALA A 181 25.06 -11.23 1.05
C ALA A 181 25.77 -12.53 0.62
N SER A 182 26.70 -12.41 -0.32
CA SER A 182 27.49 -13.53 -0.86
C SER A 182 28.57 -14.00 0.10
#